data_f92ea3a835731b45e240601d0baa66e8
#
_entry.id   f92ea3a835731b45e240601d0baa66e8
#
_cell.length_a   1.000
_cell.length_b   1.000
_cell.length_c   1.000
_cell.angle_alpha   90.00
_cell.angle_beta   90.00
_cell.angle_gamma   90.00
#
_symmetry.space_group_name_H-M   'P 1'
#
loop_
_entity.id
_entity.type
_entity.pdbx_description
1 polymer ?
#
loop_
_entity_poly.entity_id
_entity_poly.type
_entity_poly.pdbx_seq_one_letter_code
_entity_poly.pdbx_strand_id
1 'polypeptide(L)'
;MKMHASRRQWLKKIQNIGLLTLGAWFNPLTAFAKKEDAMKVIQEITGGKPVIDGKVKLVIPPLVENGNLVVLKLSVDSPMTVNDYVKSIHVIAEGNPLPNIFTVYLTPRSGTANITTRVRLADSQIVWAIAQMSDGKFYQGSAETLVTLSACTELV
;
A
#
# COMPACT_ATOMS: atom_id res chain seq x y z
N MET A 1 20.89 47.99 -44.28
CA MET A 1 20.12 48.61 -43.21
C MET A 1 20.06 47.59 -42.03
N LYS A 2 20.92 47.76 -41.01
CA LYS A 2 21.01 46.84 -39.85
C LYS A 2 20.05 47.36 -38.77
N MET A 3 18.96 46.64 -38.55
CA MET A 3 18.05 46.94 -37.45
C MET A 3 18.66 46.44 -36.12
N HIS A 4 19.11 47.36 -35.30
CA HIS A 4 19.50 47.06 -33.92
C HIS A 4 18.24 46.94 -33.06
N ALA A 5 17.88 45.69 -32.72
CA ALA A 5 16.81 45.44 -31.76
C ALA A 5 17.27 45.94 -30.39
N SER A 6 16.50 46.85 -29.78
CA SER A 6 16.78 47.43 -28.47
C SER A 6 16.75 46.34 -27.38
N ARG A 7 17.75 46.40 -26.46
CA ARG A 7 17.83 45.50 -25.29
C ARG A 7 16.51 45.38 -24.51
N ARG A 8 15.69 46.43 -24.52
CA ARG A 8 14.37 46.50 -23.91
C ARG A 8 13.32 45.61 -24.59
N GLN A 9 13.42 45.41 -25.91
CA GLN A 9 12.51 44.52 -26.64
C GLN A 9 12.88 43.04 -26.48
N TRP A 10 14.16 42.78 -26.27
CA TRP A 10 14.67 41.44 -26.00
C TRP A 10 14.23 40.93 -24.63
N LEU A 11 14.30 41.78 -23.60
CA LEU A 11 13.83 41.48 -22.22
C LEU A 11 12.33 41.19 -22.14
N LYS A 12 11.49 41.92 -22.93
CA LYS A 12 10.03 41.68 -22.96
C LYS A 12 9.67 40.36 -23.63
N LYS A 13 10.47 39.86 -24.58
CA LYS A 13 10.25 38.52 -25.18
C LYS A 13 10.61 37.38 -24.24
N ILE A 14 11.63 37.53 -23.41
CA ILE A 14 12.03 36.53 -22.41
C ILE A 14 10.97 36.43 -21.30
N GLN A 15 10.38 37.57 -20.91
CA GLN A 15 9.36 37.58 -19.83
C GLN A 15 8.09 36.83 -20.22
N ASN A 16 7.69 36.83 -21.48
CA ASN A 16 6.51 36.12 -21.98
C ASN A 16 6.75 34.62 -22.21
N ILE A 17 8.00 34.17 -22.41
CA ILE A 17 8.34 32.75 -22.57
C ILE A 17 8.48 32.08 -21.18
N GLY A 18 8.98 32.82 -20.16
CA GLY A 18 9.14 32.30 -18.79
C GLY A 18 7.84 32.00 -18.05
N LEU A 19 6.72 32.68 -18.42
CA LEU A 19 5.42 32.46 -17.74
C LEU A 19 4.68 31.20 -18.22
N LEU A 20 5.00 30.68 -19.40
CA LEU A 20 4.35 29.49 -19.98
C LEU A 20 4.99 28.17 -19.51
N THR A 21 6.20 28.20 -18.97
CA THR A 21 6.93 26.99 -18.56
C THR A 21 6.76 26.63 -17.08
N LEU A 22 6.27 27.54 -16.23
CA LEU A 22 6.04 27.27 -14.79
C LEU A 22 4.74 26.52 -14.48
N GLY A 23 3.81 26.39 -15.43
CA GLY A 23 2.51 25.74 -15.24
C GLY A 23 2.49 24.22 -15.40
N ALA A 24 3.56 23.60 -15.89
CA ALA A 24 3.56 22.18 -16.29
C ALA A 24 4.14 21.19 -15.24
N TRP A 25 4.56 21.66 -14.06
CA TRP A 25 5.27 20.82 -13.09
C TRP A 25 4.45 20.43 -11.86
N PHE A 26 3.18 20.78 -11.79
CA PHE A 26 2.28 20.23 -10.79
C PHE A 26 1.53 19.02 -11.39
N ASN A 27 2.16 17.86 -11.38
CA ASN A 27 1.48 16.59 -11.64
C ASN A 27 0.91 16.04 -10.32
N PRO A 28 -0.40 16.07 -10.11
CA PRO A 28 -1.04 15.43 -8.95
C PRO A 28 -1.20 13.90 -9.13
N LEU A 29 -0.39 13.27 -10.00
CA LEU A 29 -0.50 11.84 -10.35
C LEU A 29 0.01 10.87 -9.29
N THR A 30 0.64 11.36 -8.20
CA THR A 30 1.27 10.46 -7.21
C THR A 30 0.31 9.80 -6.22
N ALA A 31 -0.91 10.32 -6.06
CA ALA A 31 -1.86 9.78 -5.09
C ALA A 31 -2.63 8.55 -5.58
N PHE A 32 -2.83 8.40 -6.89
CA PHE A 32 -3.55 7.25 -7.47
C PHE A 32 -2.68 5.99 -7.65
N ALA A 33 -1.37 6.16 -7.83
CA ALA A 33 -0.44 5.06 -8.10
C ALA A 33 -0.37 4.02 -6.96
N LYS A 34 -0.47 4.44 -5.71
CA LYS A 34 -0.31 3.55 -4.54
C LYS A 34 -1.39 2.47 -4.44
N LYS A 35 -2.66 2.81 -4.69
CA LYS A 35 -3.77 1.85 -4.64
C LYS A 35 -3.69 0.84 -5.78
N GLU A 36 -3.34 1.29 -6.98
CA GLU A 36 -3.17 0.42 -8.15
C GLU A 36 -2.03 -0.58 -7.94
N ASP A 37 -0.94 -0.17 -7.31
CA ASP A 37 0.20 -1.05 -7.02
C ASP A 37 -0.17 -2.12 -5.99
N ALA A 38 -0.94 -1.80 -4.97
CA ALA A 38 -1.46 -2.78 -4.02
C ALA A 38 -2.38 -3.81 -4.71
N MET A 39 -3.25 -3.36 -5.61
CA MET A 39 -4.13 -4.26 -6.35
C MET A 39 -3.36 -5.17 -7.31
N LYS A 40 -2.29 -4.69 -7.95
CA LYS A 40 -1.39 -5.53 -8.76
C LYS A 40 -0.73 -6.61 -7.91
N VAL A 41 -0.22 -6.26 -6.74
CA VAL A 41 0.39 -7.23 -5.81
C VAL A 41 -0.64 -8.29 -5.38
N ILE A 42 -1.89 -7.91 -5.08
CA ILE A 42 -2.95 -8.86 -4.76
C ILE A 42 -3.21 -9.79 -5.95
N GLN A 43 -3.27 -9.25 -7.16
CA GLN A 43 -3.48 -10.03 -8.38
C GLN A 43 -2.33 -11.01 -8.66
N GLU A 44 -1.10 -10.60 -8.43
CA GLU A 44 0.08 -11.47 -8.53
C GLU A 44 0.04 -12.61 -7.50
N ILE A 45 -0.28 -12.31 -6.23
CA ILE A 45 -0.39 -13.30 -5.15
C ILE A 45 -1.48 -14.32 -5.47
N THR A 46 -2.63 -13.88 -5.95
CA THR A 46 -3.78 -14.75 -6.22
C THR A 46 -3.70 -15.45 -7.58
N GLY A 47 -2.80 -15.00 -8.46
CA GLY A 47 -2.75 -15.48 -9.85
C GLY A 47 -4.02 -15.16 -10.62
N GLY A 48 -4.71 -14.08 -10.29
CA GLY A 48 -5.97 -13.66 -10.87
C GLY A 48 -7.20 -14.47 -10.41
N LYS A 49 -7.04 -15.35 -9.42
CA LYS A 49 -8.18 -16.09 -8.83
C LYS A 49 -9.05 -15.16 -7.99
N PRO A 50 -10.34 -15.43 -7.88
CA PRO A 50 -11.25 -14.64 -7.05
C PRO A 50 -10.84 -14.71 -5.58
N VAL A 51 -10.94 -13.57 -4.91
CA VAL A 51 -10.71 -13.44 -3.46
C VAL A 51 -12.07 -13.29 -2.79
N ILE A 52 -12.31 -14.09 -1.77
CA ILE A 52 -13.60 -14.21 -1.08
C ILE A 52 -13.52 -13.46 0.24
N ASP A 53 -14.52 -12.65 0.55
CA ASP A 53 -14.62 -12.00 1.84
C ASP A 53 -14.96 -13.02 2.94
N GLY A 54 -14.38 -12.82 4.12
CA GLY A 54 -14.62 -13.67 5.29
C GLY A 54 -13.40 -14.54 5.64
N LYS A 55 -13.56 -15.37 6.67
CA LYS A 55 -12.51 -16.19 7.32
C LYS A 55 -11.32 -15.39 7.86
N VAL A 56 -10.99 -14.23 7.30
CA VAL A 56 -9.85 -13.40 7.71
C VAL A 56 -10.33 -12.23 8.55
N LYS A 57 -9.86 -12.15 9.79
CA LYS A 57 -10.10 -11.02 10.68
C LYS A 57 -8.79 -10.27 10.89
N LEU A 58 -8.76 -9.05 10.40
CA LEU A 58 -7.66 -8.11 10.58
C LEU A 58 -8.08 -7.02 11.56
N VAL A 59 -7.26 -6.77 12.58
CA VAL A 59 -7.51 -5.75 13.59
C VAL A 59 -6.28 -4.84 13.69
N ILE A 60 -6.50 -3.56 13.38
CA ILE A 60 -5.54 -2.47 13.55
C ILE A 60 -6.29 -1.35 14.28
N PRO A 61 -5.65 -0.57 15.17
CA PRO A 61 -6.28 0.61 15.76
C PRO A 61 -6.79 1.55 14.66
N PRO A 62 -8.02 2.08 14.77
CA PRO A 62 -8.58 2.98 13.75
C PRO A 62 -7.85 4.34 13.69
N LEU A 63 -7.16 4.71 14.78
CA LEU A 63 -6.31 5.89 14.87
C LEU A 63 -4.96 5.49 15.46
N VAL A 64 -3.89 5.87 14.78
CA VAL A 64 -2.50 5.59 15.12
C VAL A 64 -1.73 6.91 15.19
N GLU A 65 -1.19 7.25 16.35
CA GLU A 65 -0.39 8.47 16.53
C GLU A 65 0.98 8.38 15.88
N ASN A 66 1.56 7.17 15.82
CA ASN A 66 2.90 6.94 15.26
C ASN A 66 2.89 5.71 14.34
N GLY A 67 3.02 5.94 13.04
CA GLY A 67 3.06 4.91 12.01
C GLY A 67 4.27 3.97 12.09
N ASN A 68 5.32 4.31 12.85
CA ASN A 68 6.51 3.45 13.00
C ASN A 68 6.25 2.16 13.78
N LEU A 69 5.23 2.13 14.65
CA LEU A 69 4.99 1.01 15.55
C LEU A 69 3.50 0.73 15.72
N VAL A 70 2.88 0.17 14.70
CA VAL A 70 1.45 -0.12 14.67
C VAL A 70 1.20 -1.58 15.02
N VAL A 71 0.40 -1.82 16.06
CA VAL A 71 0.01 -3.19 16.44
C VAL A 71 -1.00 -3.72 15.45
N LEU A 72 -0.71 -4.87 14.87
CA LEU A 72 -1.56 -5.60 13.96
C LEU A 72 -1.88 -6.96 14.54
N LYS A 73 -3.17 -7.31 14.60
CA LYS A 73 -3.64 -8.65 14.97
C LYS A 73 -4.38 -9.24 13.80
N LEU A 74 -4.04 -10.45 13.45
CA LEU A 74 -4.59 -11.18 12.33
C LEU A 74 -5.01 -12.57 12.78
N SER A 75 -6.19 -13.01 12.39
CA SER A 75 -6.65 -14.37 12.59
C SER A 75 -7.37 -14.88 11.35
N VAL A 76 -7.15 -16.14 11.02
CA VAL A 76 -7.87 -16.81 9.93
C VAL A 76 -8.61 -18.01 10.51
N ASP A 77 -9.91 -18.07 10.22
CA ASP A 77 -10.75 -19.19 10.64
C ASP A 77 -10.40 -20.43 9.81
N SER A 78 -9.70 -21.37 10.46
CA SER A 78 -9.25 -22.62 9.86
C SER A 78 -8.96 -23.64 10.98
N PRO A 79 -9.37 -24.91 10.80
CA PRO A 79 -9.10 -25.97 11.75
C PRO A 79 -7.61 -26.36 11.80
N MET A 80 -6.80 -25.88 10.88
CA MET A 80 -5.36 -26.16 10.74
C MET A 80 -5.04 -27.68 10.74
N THR A 81 -5.89 -28.46 10.07
CA THR A 81 -5.70 -29.90 9.86
C THR A 81 -4.89 -30.18 8.60
N VAL A 82 -4.45 -31.41 8.41
CA VAL A 82 -3.70 -31.82 7.19
C VAL A 82 -4.47 -31.55 5.90
N ASN A 83 -5.81 -31.65 5.95
CA ASN A 83 -6.66 -31.48 4.77
C ASN A 83 -7.22 -30.07 4.61
N ASP A 84 -7.30 -29.28 5.71
CA ASP A 84 -7.83 -27.91 5.71
C ASP A 84 -6.98 -27.02 6.61
N TYR A 85 -6.11 -26.22 5.99
CA TYR A 85 -5.22 -25.31 6.69
C TYR A 85 -4.90 -24.08 5.84
N VAL A 86 -4.41 -23.04 6.49
CA VAL A 86 -3.88 -21.85 5.85
C VAL A 86 -2.46 -22.10 5.39
N LYS A 87 -2.18 -21.96 4.09
CA LYS A 87 -0.84 -22.12 3.49
C LYS A 87 0.01 -20.88 3.66
N SER A 88 -0.57 -19.72 3.34
CA SER A 88 0.14 -18.45 3.43
C SER A 88 -0.83 -17.33 3.78
N ILE A 89 -0.29 -16.28 4.41
CA ILE A 89 -1.00 -15.02 4.65
C ILE A 89 -0.10 -13.91 4.19
N HIS A 90 -0.61 -13.03 3.35
CA HIS A 90 0.07 -11.85 2.83
C HIS A 90 -0.62 -10.62 3.41
N VAL A 91 0.17 -9.69 3.97
CA VAL A 91 -0.35 -8.42 4.50
C VAL A 91 0.11 -7.27 3.60
N ILE A 92 -0.85 -6.52 3.10
CA ILE A 92 -0.65 -5.51 2.07
C ILE A 92 -1.18 -4.19 2.60
N ALA A 93 -0.34 -3.15 2.58
CA ALA A 93 -0.66 -1.79 2.97
C ALA A 93 -0.60 -0.89 1.73
N GLU A 94 -1.75 -0.39 1.28
CA GLU A 94 -1.85 0.33 -0.01
C GLU A 94 -1.08 1.66 -0.03
N GLY A 95 -0.85 2.28 1.12
CA GLY A 95 -0.13 3.56 1.25
C GLY A 95 1.38 3.43 1.42
N ASN A 96 1.90 2.22 1.60
CA ASN A 96 3.33 2.01 1.76
C ASN A 96 4.06 2.01 0.41
N PRO A 97 5.34 2.46 0.37
CA PRO A 97 6.16 2.39 -0.86
C PRO A 97 6.29 0.97 -1.41
N LEU A 98 6.36 -0.03 -0.52
CA LEU A 98 6.30 -1.46 -0.84
C LEU A 98 5.00 -1.99 -0.22
N PRO A 99 3.96 -2.25 -1.03
CA PRO A 99 2.64 -2.63 -0.51
C PRO A 99 2.63 -3.93 0.29
N ASN A 100 3.37 -4.96 -0.14
CA ASN A 100 3.47 -6.22 0.62
C ASN A 100 4.39 -6.03 1.82
N ILE A 101 3.81 -5.86 3.02
CA ILE A 101 4.56 -5.60 4.25
C ILE A 101 5.28 -6.86 4.73
N PHE A 102 4.57 -7.99 4.75
CA PHE A 102 5.13 -9.28 5.10
C PHE A 102 4.25 -10.43 4.58
N THR A 103 4.87 -11.59 4.50
CA THR A 103 4.22 -12.86 4.18
C THR A 103 4.58 -13.89 5.22
N VAL A 104 3.59 -14.67 5.68
CA VAL A 104 3.79 -15.79 6.60
C VAL A 104 3.33 -17.06 5.92
N TYR A 105 4.16 -18.11 5.99
CA TYR A 105 3.81 -19.44 5.54
C TYR A 105 3.51 -20.33 6.74
N LEU A 106 2.39 -21.03 6.67
CA LEU A 106 1.90 -21.87 7.74
C LEU A 106 1.78 -23.33 7.29
N THR A 107 1.77 -24.20 8.24
CA THR A 107 1.53 -25.65 8.04
C THR A 107 0.53 -26.13 9.08
N PRO A 108 -0.05 -27.33 8.95
CA PRO A 108 -0.91 -27.91 9.99
C PRO A 108 -0.25 -27.94 11.37
N ARG A 109 1.09 -28.03 11.41
CA ARG A 109 1.87 -28.02 12.68
C ARG A 109 1.87 -26.66 13.39
N SER A 110 1.47 -25.59 12.70
CA SER A 110 1.34 -24.26 13.33
C SER A 110 0.22 -24.18 14.35
N GLY A 111 -0.72 -25.13 14.33
CA GLY A 111 -1.83 -25.25 15.28
C GLY A 111 -2.92 -24.22 15.11
N THR A 112 -2.58 -22.95 14.99
CA THR A 112 -3.51 -21.84 14.72
C THR A 112 -2.96 -20.88 13.68
N ALA A 113 -3.87 -20.20 12.99
CA ALA A 113 -3.51 -19.13 12.05
C ALA A 113 -3.75 -17.75 12.67
N ASN A 114 -3.16 -17.53 13.87
CA ASN A 114 -3.26 -16.29 14.62
C ASN A 114 -1.88 -15.63 14.73
N ILE A 115 -1.81 -14.35 14.35
CA ILE A 115 -0.59 -13.58 14.31
C ILE A 115 -0.82 -12.25 15.04
N THR A 116 0.08 -11.90 15.93
CA THR A 116 0.16 -10.56 16.51
C THR A 116 1.56 -10.04 16.27
N THR A 117 1.64 -8.90 15.61
CA THR A 117 2.93 -8.29 15.25
C THR A 117 2.82 -6.77 15.24
N ARG A 118 3.93 -6.11 14.94
CA ARG A 118 4.00 -4.67 14.72
C ARG A 118 4.47 -4.41 13.30
N VAL A 119 3.84 -3.43 12.67
CA VAL A 119 4.14 -3.02 11.29
C VAL A 119 4.40 -1.53 11.23
N ARG A 120 4.99 -1.08 10.11
CA ARG A 120 5.16 0.33 9.80
C ARG A 120 4.16 0.72 8.73
N LEU A 121 3.46 1.83 8.95
CA LEU A 121 2.49 2.40 8.02
C LEU A 121 2.94 3.80 7.63
N ALA A 122 3.13 4.01 6.34
CA ALA A 122 3.65 5.28 5.79
C ALA A 122 2.64 6.42 5.90
N ASP A 123 1.33 6.09 5.84
CA ASP A 123 0.26 7.09 5.83
C ASP A 123 -1.06 6.45 6.27
N SER A 124 -2.11 7.26 6.40
CA SER A 124 -3.49 6.80 6.53
C SER A 124 -3.87 5.96 5.32
N GLN A 125 -4.39 4.76 5.56
CA GLN A 125 -4.57 3.78 4.49
C GLN A 125 -5.46 2.62 4.88
N ILE A 126 -5.84 1.82 3.89
CA ILE A 126 -6.42 0.50 4.08
C ILE A 126 -5.29 -0.53 4.08
N VAL A 127 -5.36 -1.45 5.03
CA VAL A 127 -4.49 -2.62 5.10
C VAL A 127 -5.32 -3.85 4.80
N TRP A 128 -4.80 -4.72 3.93
CA TRP A 128 -5.43 -5.96 3.49
C TRP A 128 -4.67 -7.15 4.03
N ALA A 129 -5.39 -8.20 4.38
CA ALA A 129 -4.80 -9.50 4.67
C ALA A 129 -5.41 -10.53 3.71
N ILE A 130 -4.57 -11.20 2.93
CA ILE A 130 -4.96 -12.21 1.95
C ILE A 130 -4.45 -13.56 2.42
N ALA A 131 -5.36 -14.49 2.71
CA ALA A 131 -5.03 -15.85 3.14
C ALA A 131 -5.27 -16.85 2.02
N GLN A 132 -4.26 -17.66 1.70
CA GLN A 132 -4.39 -18.80 0.82
C GLN A 132 -4.64 -20.06 1.63
N MET A 133 -5.72 -20.76 1.32
CA MET A 133 -6.05 -22.05 1.93
C MET A 133 -5.40 -23.23 1.21
N SER A 134 -5.40 -24.39 1.86
CA SER A 134 -4.87 -25.64 1.29
C SER A 134 -5.60 -26.11 0.05
N ASP A 135 -6.89 -25.75 -0.11
CA ASP A 135 -7.70 -26.03 -1.29
C ASP A 135 -7.44 -25.06 -2.47
N GLY A 136 -6.54 -24.09 -2.27
CA GLY A 136 -6.16 -23.11 -3.28
C GLY A 136 -7.10 -21.90 -3.41
N LYS A 137 -8.10 -21.77 -2.55
CA LYS A 137 -8.95 -20.57 -2.46
C LYS A 137 -8.25 -19.46 -1.70
N PHE A 138 -8.64 -18.23 -2.00
CA PHE A 138 -8.15 -17.04 -1.32
C PHE A 138 -9.27 -16.35 -0.57
N TYR A 139 -8.98 -15.95 0.67
CA TYR A 139 -9.88 -15.18 1.51
C TYR A 139 -9.21 -13.86 1.92
N GLN A 140 -10.02 -12.82 2.11
CA GLN A 140 -9.52 -11.52 2.53
C GLN A 140 -10.24 -10.96 3.73
N GLY A 141 -9.53 -10.09 4.42
CA GLY A 141 -10.06 -9.15 5.39
C GLY A 141 -9.30 -7.83 5.28
N SER A 142 -9.93 -6.73 5.62
CA SER A 142 -9.31 -5.41 5.57
C SER A 142 -9.63 -4.59 6.82
N ALA A 143 -8.78 -3.61 7.09
CA ALA A 143 -9.00 -2.61 8.12
C ALA A 143 -8.44 -1.27 7.66
N GLU A 144 -9.18 -0.20 7.91
CA GLU A 144 -8.75 1.17 7.67
C GLU A 144 -8.14 1.77 8.94
N THR A 145 -7.09 2.57 8.78
CA THR A 145 -6.44 3.28 9.88
C THR A 145 -6.02 4.68 9.47
N LEU A 146 -6.19 5.62 10.38
CA LEU A 146 -5.68 6.98 10.27
C LEU A 146 -4.34 7.07 11.00
N VAL A 147 -3.32 7.60 10.34
CA VAL A 147 -1.97 7.79 10.89
C VAL A 147 -1.66 9.28 10.97
N THR A 148 -1.35 9.78 12.17
CA THR A 148 -1.06 11.22 12.37
C THR A 148 0.41 11.55 12.14
N LEU A 149 1.34 10.64 12.50
CA LEU A 149 2.77 10.77 12.21
C LEU A 149 3.20 9.60 11.32
N SER A 150 3.51 9.91 10.08
CA SER A 150 3.93 8.94 9.06
C SER A 150 5.24 8.25 9.41
N ALA A 151 5.34 6.95 9.12
CA ALA A 151 6.54 6.16 9.39
C ALA A 151 7.66 6.33 8.35
N CYS A 152 7.37 6.86 7.16
CA CYS A 152 8.28 6.84 6.01
C CYS A 152 8.65 8.25 5.51
N THR A 153 8.77 9.22 6.40
CA THR A 153 9.20 10.59 6.06
C THR A 153 10.71 10.83 6.14
N GLU A 154 11.48 9.86 6.61
CA GLU A 154 12.94 9.95 6.57
C GLU A 154 13.47 9.37 5.26
N LEU A 155 13.64 10.25 4.28
CA LEU A 155 14.55 10.00 3.16
C LEU A 155 15.97 10.09 3.74
N VAL A 156 16.64 8.95 3.85
CA VAL A 156 18.07 8.89 4.07
C VAL A 156 18.79 9.30 2.79
#